data_3fdd162b0097f1a0997ee021369ebccb
#
_entry.id   3fdd162b0097f1a0997ee021369ebccb
#
_cell.length_a   1.000
_cell.length_b   1.000
_cell.length_c   1.000
_cell.angle_alpha   90.00
_cell.angle_beta   90.00
_cell.angle_gamma   90.00
#
_symmetry.space_group_name_H-M   'P 1'
#
loop_
_entity.id
_entity.type
_entity.pdbx_description
1 polymer ?
#
loop_
_entity_poly.entity_id
_entity_poly.type
_entity_poly.pdbx_seq_one_letter_code
_entity_poly.pdbx_strand_id
1 'polypeptide(L)'
;MLAREAAGNKLDALQAECAALPSQEEANAALGELAGLQKQWAQLQSRSQSLPESPIPPVAPAPFAGKTPVEALVQATEDRSTYEKLCKPSTPLLLCFGILAFSIGLGLSLILWYLLLPFAAAGIALIALHLKNSRALSQKRELLATKYGNSNPDSWVALAQQYQQNDAAYQQKKAEYETLAGDISRQQQAVAAQIDALTKGASLSDCMARWSSAISLWDRLADARRDFASASSYADTLSAVTKEVPPPPP
;
A
#
# COMPACT_ATOMS: atom_id res chain seq x y z
N MET A 1 26.29 48.87 49.97
CA MET A 1 25.12 48.23 50.60
C MET A 1 23.90 48.13 49.63
N LEU A 2 23.49 49.20 48.98
CA LEU A 2 22.34 49.21 48.07
C LEU A 2 22.40 48.15 46.95
N ALA A 3 23.57 47.88 46.34
CA ALA A 3 23.69 46.88 45.23
C ALA A 3 23.49 45.43 45.75
N ARG A 4 23.95 45.11 46.97
CA ARG A 4 23.72 43.78 47.57
C ARG A 4 22.25 43.57 47.93
N GLU A 5 21.60 44.60 48.45
CA GLU A 5 20.17 44.56 48.78
C GLU A 5 19.30 44.39 47.54
N ALA A 6 19.60 45.12 46.46
CA ALA A 6 18.90 44.99 45.18
C ALA A 6 19.08 43.58 44.53
N ALA A 7 20.31 43.04 44.59
CA ALA A 7 20.60 41.71 44.11
C ALA A 7 19.92 40.62 44.97
N GLY A 8 19.83 40.80 46.28
CA GLY A 8 19.12 39.92 47.20
C GLY A 8 17.60 39.87 46.90
N ASN A 9 16.98 41.02 46.79
CA ASN A 9 15.55 41.11 46.49
C ASN A 9 15.21 40.48 45.13
N LYS A 10 16.06 40.64 44.12
CA LYS A 10 15.91 39.99 42.82
C LYS A 10 16.04 38.46 42.91
N LEU A 11 17.00 37.99 43.73
CA LEU A 11 17.21 36.56 43.96
C LEU A 11 16.01 35.92 44.66
N ASP A 12 15.50 36.55 45.72
CA ASP A 12 14.34 36.06 46.49
C ASP A 12 13.09 36.00 45.62
N ALA A 13 12.84 37.01 44.78
CA ALA A 13 11.73 37.02 43.84
C ALA A 13 11.81 35.86 42.83
N LEU A 14 12.97 35.65 42.21
CA LEU A 14 13.19 34.54 41.29
C LEU A 14 13.13 33.17 41.96
N GLN A 15 13.59 33.03 43.20
CA GLN A 15 13.46 31.80 43.98
C GLN A 15 11.98 31.46 44.24
N ALA A 16 11.17 32.46 44.58
CA ALA A 16 9.73 32.26 44.77
C ALA A 16 9.03 31.84 43.48
N GLU A 17 9.38 32.45 42.33
CA GLU A 17 8.86 32.05 41.03
C GLU A 17 9.25 30.61 40.65
N CYS A 18 10.52 30.24 40.88
CA CYS A 18 11.02 28.90 40.57
C CYS A 18 10.51 27.81 41.53
N ALA A 19 10.14 28.15 42.77
CA ALA A 19 9.66 27.18 43.76
C ALA A 19 8.36 26.48 43.34
N ALA A 20 7.56 27.11 42.49
CA ALA A 20 6.34 26.54 41.93
C ALA A 20 6.57 25.72 40.64
N LEU A 21 7.79 25.69 40.13
CA LEU A 21 8.16 24.99 38.88
C LEU A 21 8.82 23.64 39.19
N PRO A 22 8.73 22.65 38.27
CA PRO A 22 9.54 21.44 38.35
C PRO A 22 11.05 21.79 38.28
N SER A 23 11.89 20.86 38.71
CA SER A 23 13.33 21.06 38.68
C SER A 23 13.84 21.32 37.25
N GLN A 24 14.98 21.99 37.13
CA GLN A 24 15.61 22.27 35.85
C GLN A 24 15.94 20.98 35.07
N GLU A 25 16.33 19.91 35.78
CA GLU A 25 16.63 18.61 35.20
C GLU A 25 15.37 17.95 34.63
N GLU A 26 14.25 17.97 35.36
CA GLU A 26 12.96 17.46 34.89
C GLU A 26 12.45 18.25 33.68
N ALA A 27 12.60 19.58 33.69
CA ALA A 27 12.21 20.44 32.60
C ALA A 27 13.03 20.15 31.31
N ASN A 28 14.34 19.98 31.44
CA ASN A 28 15.23 19.62 30.33
C ASN A 28 14.93 18.22 29.80
N ALA A 29 14.70 17.25 30.68
CA ALA A 29 14.34 15.90 30.29
C ALA A 29 13.01 15.86 29.51
N ALA A 30 11.97 16.53 30.02
CA ALA A 30 10.67 16.61 29.36
C ALA A 30 10.75 17.32 28.00
N LEU A 31 11.51 18.43 27.91
CA LEU A 31 11.71 19.11 26.63
C LEU A 31 12.45 18.22 25.62
N GLY A 32 13.49 17.50 26.07
CA GLY A 32 14.25 16.57 25.24
C GLY A 32 13.38 15.41 24.72
N GLU A 33 12.53 14.87 25.58
CA GLU A 33 11.60 13.79 25.21
C GLU A 33 10.55 14.28 24.19
N LEU A 34 9.93 15.44 24.42
CA LEU A 34 8.97 16.04 23.48
C LEU A 34 9.62 16.36 22.13
N ALA A 35 10.85 16.90 22.11
CA ALA A 35 11.58 17.16 20.88
C ALA A 35 11.93 15.85 20.13
N GLY A 36 12.26 14.79 20.86
CA GLY A 36 12.48 13.45 20.31
C GLY A 36 11.23 12.89 19.63
N LEU A 37 10.09 12.99 20.31
CA LEU A 37 8.79 12.54 19.76
C LEU A 37 8.36 13.38 18.56
N GLN A 38 8.57 14.68 18.58
CA GLN A 38 8.30 15.55 17.42
C GLN A 38 9.12 15.14 16.20
N LYS A 39 10.40 14.83 16.39
CA LYS A 39 11.27 14.33 15.32
C LYS A 39 10.80 12.98 14.79
N GLN A 40 10.44 12.06 15.67
CA GLN A 40 9.90 10.75 15.27
C GLN A 40 8.58 10.91 14.49
N TRP A 41 7.69 11.77 14.94
CA TRP A 41 6.45 12.08 14.23
C TRP A 41 6.70 12.61 12.82
N ALA A 42 7.61 13.60 12.69
CA ALA A 42 7.97 14.15 11.38
C ALA A 42 8.59 13.09 10.45
N GLN A 43 9.42 12.19 10.98
CA GLN A 43 9.97 11.06 10.20
C GLN A 43 8.88 10.09 9.75
N LEU A 44 7.93 9.75 10.61
CA LEU A 44 6.81 8.88 10.26
C LEU A 44 5.89 9.54 9.23
N GLN A 45 5.65 10.83 9.34
CA GLN A 45 4.89 11.60 8.35
C GLN A 45 5.60 11.61 6.99
N SER A 46 6.91 11.83 6.96
CA SER A 46 7.70 11.74 5.72
C SER A 46 7.65 10.33 5.11
N ARG A 47 7.77 9.27 5.94
CA ARG A 47 7.63 7.90 5.47
C ARG A 47 6.25 7.60 4.91
N SER A 48 5.18 8.12 5.53
CA SER A 48 3.82 7.93 5.01
C SER A 48 3.61 8.63 3.67
N GLN A 49 4.23 9.78 3.45
CA GLN A 49 4.21 10.50 2.18
C GLN A 49 5.07 9.83 1.10
N SER A 50 6.11 9.11 1.50
CA SER A 50 6.99 8.37 0.58
C SER A 50 6.52 6.92 0.33
N LEU A 51 5.36 6.51 0.86
CA LEU A 51 4.78 5.22 0.51
C LEU A 51 4.58 5.13 -1.01
N PRO A 52 4.88 3.97 -1.61
CA PRO A 52 4.56 3.74 -3.01
C PRO A 52 3.04 3.91 -3.25
N GLU A 53 2.68 4.22 -4.48
CA GLU A 53 1.26 4.25 -4.84
C GLU A 53 0.60 2.90 -4.57
N SER A 54 -0.65 2.95 -4.12
CA SER A 54 -1.44 1.73 -3.92
C SER A 54 -1.48 0.92 -5.22
N PRO A 55 -1.15 -0.37 -5.20
CA PRO A 55 -1.13 -1.17 -6.40
C PRO A 55 -2.51 -1.23 -7.04
N ILE A 56 -2.54 -1.07 -8.37
CA ILE A 56 -3.77 -1.10 -9.17
C ILE A 56 -4.06 -2.56 -9.56
N PRO A 57 -5.28 -3.05 -9.39
CA PRO A 57 -5.64 -4.41 -9.78
C PRO A 57 -5.49 -4.61 -11.30
N PRO A 58 -5.02 -5.79 -11.76
CA PRO A 58 -4.87 -6.07 -13.17
C PRO A 58 -6.24 -6.10 -13.86
N VAL A 59 -6.30 -5.49 -15.02
CA VAL A 59 -7.51 -5.50 -15.85
C VAL A 59 -7.65 -6.89 -16.50
N ALA A 60 -8.81 -7.51 -16.32
CA ALA A 60 -9.10 -8.78 -16.98
C ALA A 60 -9.08 -8.62 -18.52
N PRO A 61 -8.38 -9.50 -19.27
CA PRO A 61 -8.43 -9.51 -20.71
C PRO A 61 -9.89 -9.69 -21.22
N ALA A 62 -10.21 -9.10 -22.37
CA ALA A 62 -11.57 -9.10 -22.91
C ALA A 62 -12.27 -10.49 -22.94
N PRO A 63 -11.60 -11.61 -23.31
CA PRO A 63 -12.22 -12.95 -23.27
C PRO A 63 -12.61 -13.42 -21.86
N PHE A 64 -12.03 -12.80 -20.81
CA PHE A 64 -12.20 -13.17 -19.41
C PHE A 64 -12.87 -12.08 -18.59
N ALA A 65 -13.53 -11.13 -19.23
CA ALA A 65 -14.21 -10.03 -18.54
C ALA A 65 -15.19 -10.57 -17.48
N GLY A 66 -15.06 -10.05 -16.24
CA GLY A 66 -15.90 -10.46 -15.10
C GLY A 66 -15.56 -11.81 -14.48
N LYS A 67 -14.44 -12.44 -14.86
CA LYS A 67 -13.98 -13.72 -14.30
C LYS A 67 -12.74 -13.52 -13.45
N THR A 68 -12.60 -14.38 -12.45
CA THR A 68 -11.37 -14.49 -11.67
C THR A 68 -10.26 -15.12 -12.52
N PRO A 69 -8.97 -14.90 -12.18
CA PRO A 69 -7.85 -15.51 -12.91
C PRO A 69 -7.91 -17.03 -12.99
N VAL A 70 -8.41 -17.68 -11.94
CA VAL A 70 -8.56 -19.15 -11.89
C VAL A 70 -9.66 -19.60 -12.85
N GLU A 71 -10.81 -18.93 -12.84
CA GLU A 71 -11.91 -19.23 -13.78
C GLU A 71 -11.51 -18.95 -15.23
N ALA A 72 -10.70 -17.93 -15.47
CA ALA A 72 -10.17 -17.62 -16.80
C ALA A 72 -9.29 -18.76 -17.32
N LEU A 73 -8.43 -19.34 -16.47
CA LEU A 73 -7.56 -20.46 -16.84
C LEU A 73 -8.37 -21.72 -17.12
N VAL A 74 -9.36 -22.04 -16.27
CA VAL A 74 -10.27 -23.18 -16.49
C VAL A 74 -11.01 -23.02 -17.82
N GLN A 75 -11.59 -21.85 -18.06
CA GLN A 75 -12.30 -21.56 -19.31
C GLN A 75 -11.38 -21.70 -20.55
N ALA A 76 -10.17 -21.13 -20.50
CA ALA A 76 -9.23 -21.20 -21.62
C ALA A 76 -8.82 -22.65 -21.92
N THR A 77 -8.63 -23.49 -20.90
CA THR A 77 -8.29 -24.91 -21.08
C THR A 77 -9.47 -25.73 -21.62
N GLU A 78 -10.69 -25.44 -21.18
CA GLU A 78 -11.91 -26.07 -21.73
C GLU A 78 -12.14 -25.66 -23.17
N ASP A 79 -12.05 -24.37 -23.48
CA ASP A 79 -12.22 -23.84 -24.85
C ASP A 79 -11.14 -24.41 -25.78
N ARG A 80 -9.86 -24.53 -25.30
CA ARG A 80 -8.79 -25.23 -26.04
C ARG A 80 -9.16 -26.65 -26.34
N SER A 81 -9.56 -27.44 -25.32
CA SER A 81 -9.92 -28.85 -25.52
C SER A 81 -11.09 -29.02 -26.48
N THR A 82 -12.05 -28.11 -26.42
CA THR A 82 -13.21 -28.07 -27.34
C THR A 82 -12.76 -27.74 -28.75
N TYR A 83 -11.91 -26.75 -28.94
CA TYR A 83 -11.36 -26.38 -30.24
C TYR A 83 -10.56 -27.52 -30.88
N GLU A 84 -9.68 -28.17 -30.10
CA GLU A 84 -8.93 -29.34 -30.56
C GLU A 84 -9.82 -30.50 -30.98
N LYS A 85 -10.92 -30.76 -30.24
CA LYS A 85 -11.94 -31.77 -30.65
C LYS A 85 -12.62 -31.39 -31.93
N LEU A 86 -12.95 -30.11 -32.13
CA LEU A 86 -13.55 -29.58 -33.34
C LEU A 86 -12.58 -29.63 -34.54
N CYS A 87 -11.27 -29.58 -34.30
CA CYS A 87 -10.24 -29.67 -35.35
C CYS A 87 -9.93 -31.11 -35.80
N LYS A 88 -10.27 -32.11 -34.97
CA LYS A 88 -10.11 -33.50 -35.40
C LYS A 88 -10.99 -33.76 -36.64
N PRO A 89 -10.45 -34.33 -37.71
CA PRO A 89 -11.24 -34.63 -38.90
C PRO A 89 -12.40 -35.52 -38.48
N SER A 90 -13.64 -35.04 -38.71
CA SER A 90 -14.80 -35.92 -38.64
C SER A 90 -14.51 -37.04 -39.61
N THR A 91 -14.47 -38.28 -39.13
CA THR A 91 -14.29 -39.43 -40.00
C THR A 91 -15.25 -39.27 -41.17
N PRO A 92 -14.79 -39.25 -42.44
CA PRO A 92 -15.65 -38.99 -43.57
C PRO A 92 -16.59 -40.17 -43.85
N LEU A 93 -16.88 -40.98 -42.83
CA LEU A 93 -17.73 -42.16 -42.88
C LEU A 93 -19.07 -41.83 -43.50
N LEU A 94 -19.75 -40.75 -43.06
CA LEU A 94 -21.01 -40.32 -43.63
C LEU A 94 -20.89 -39.94 -45.11
N LEU A 95 -19.79 -39.30 -45.49
CA LEU A 95 -19.52 -38.93 -46.87
C LEU A 95 -19.17 -40.17 -47.69
N CYS A 96 -18.34 -41.08 -47.14
CA CYS A 96 -18.01 -42.36 -47.77
C CYS A 96 -19.26 -43.23 -47.94
N PHE A 97 -20.10 -43.37 -46.91
CA PHE A 97 -21.37 -44.10 -47.00
C PHE A 97 -22.37 -43.44 -47.98
N GLY A 98 -22.40 -42.10 -48.01
CA GLY A 98 -23.23 -41.38 -48.96
C GLY A 98 -22.78 -41.60 -50.40
N ILE A 99 -21.48 -41.52 -50.67
CA ILE A 99 -20.92 -41.80 -52.00
C ILE A 99 -21.17 -43.29 -52.41
N LEU A 100 -20.92 -44.22 -51.44
CA LEU A 100 -21.11 -45.65 -51.67
C LEU A 100 -22.58 -45.97 -51.98
N ALA A 101 -23.51 -45.43 -51.19
CA ALA A 101 -24.95 -45.63 -51.42
C ALA A 101 -25.37 -45.06 -52.76
N PHE A 102 -24.88 -43.88 -53.15
CA PHE A 102 -25.15 -43.28 -54.44
C PHE A 102 -24.57 -44.12 -55.58
N SER A 103 -23.37 -44.63 -55.48
CA SER A 103 -22.68 -45.45 -56.44
C SER A 103 -23.38 -46.83 -56.63
N ILE A 104 -23.83 -47.45 -55.54
CA ILE A 104 -24.58 -48.69 -55.51
C ILE A 104 -25.94 -48.44 -56.21
N GLY A 105 -26.63 -47.34 -55.90
CA GLY A 105 -27.87 -46.93 -56.51
C GLY A 105 -27.75 -46.79 -58.04
N LEU A 106 -26.64 -46.17 -58.47
CA LEU A 106 -26.34 -45.98 -59.90
C LEU A 106 -26.07 -47.32 -60.62
N GLY A 107 -25.31 -48.22 -59.97
CA GLY A 107 -25.05 -49.56 -60.52
C GLY A 107 -26.25 -50.44 -60.58
N LEU A 108 -27.12 -50.45 -59.56
CA LEU A 108 -28.38 -51.24 -59.54
C LEU A 108 -29.43 -50.67 -60.47
N SER A 109 -29.37 -49.40 -60.83
CA SER A 109 -30.31 -48.79 -61.78
C SER A 109 -30.27 -49.41 -63.20
N LEU A 110 -29.13 -50.00 -63.52
CA LEU A 110 -28.99 -50.75 -64.79
C LEU A 110 -29.83 -52.04 -64.83
N ILE A 111 -30.19 -52.60 -63.67
CA ILE A 111 -30.94 -53.86 -63.54
C ILE A 111 -32.36 -53.60 -63.02
N LEU A 112 -32.53 -52.70 -62.06
CA LEU A 112 -33.76 -52.39 -61.34
C LEU A 112 -33.94 -50.89 -61.21
N TRP A 113 -34.36 -50.21 -62.26
CA TRP A 113 -34.42 -48.74 -62.37
C TRP A 113 -35.21 -48.06 -61.25
N TYR A 114 -36.20 -48.72 -60.65
CA TYR A 114 -37.00 -48.18 -59.54
C TYR A 114 -36.25 -48.07 -58.21
N LEU A 115 -35.06 -48.72 -58.04
CA LEU A 115 -34.20 -48.62 -56.87
C LEU A 115 -33.29 -47.40 -56.92
N LEU A 116 -33.10 -46.76 -58.08
CA LEU A 116 -32.27 -45.57 -58.23
C LEU A 116 -32.75 -44.43 -57.34
N LEU A 117 -34.04 -44.17 -57.32
CA LEU A 117 -34.64 -43.09 -56.56
C LEU A 117 -34.35 -43.17 -55.04
N PRO A 118 -34.64 -44.27 -54.33
CA PRO A 118 -34.39 -44.34 -52.86
C PRO A 118 -32.89 -44.33 -52.50
N PHE A 119 -32.07 -44.98 -53.32
CA PHE A 119 -30.60 -44.94 -53.02
C PHE A 119 -29.97 -43.61 -53.35
N ALA A 120 -30.35 -42.95 -54.42
CA ALA A 120 -29.92 -41.62 -54.76
C ALA A 120 -30.36 -40.58 -53.66
N ALA A 121 -31.63 -40.66 -53.23
CA ALA A 121 -32.18 -39.83 -52.21
C ALA A 121 -31.46 -40.04 -50.87
N ALA A 122 -31.18 -41.28 -50.45
CA ALA A 122 -30.42 -41.60 -49.25
C ALA A 122 -28.98 -41.09 -49.35
N GLY A 123 -28.30 -41.26 -50.47
CA GLY A 123 -26.94 -40.74 -50.69
C GLY A 123 -26.86 -39.21 -50.59
N ILE A 124 -27.79 -38.51 -51.26
CA ILE A 124 -27.86 -37.04 -51.19
C ILE A 124 -28.16 -36.57 -49.76
N ALA A 125 -29.07 -37.24 -49.04
CA ALA A 125 -29.40 -36.90 -47.67
C ALA A 125 -28.20 -37.05 -46.74
N LEU A 126 -27.42 -38.12 -46.88
CA LEU A 126 -26.20 -38.33 -46.09
C LEU A 126 -25.12 -37.29 -46.40
N ILE A 127 -24.93 -36.94 -47.67
CA ILE A 127 -23.99 -35.89 -48.08
C ILE A 127 -24.45 -34.52 -47.54
N ALA A 128 -25.75 -34.20 -47.67
CA ALA A 128 -26.31 -32.95 -47.15
C ALA A 128 -26.15 -32.85 -45.61
N LEU A 129 -26.37 -33.95 -44.88
CA LEU A 129 -26.19 -34.03 -43.45
C LEU A 129 -24.70 -33.81 -43.05
N HIS A 130 -23.77 -34.43 -43.80
CA HIS A 130 -22.34 -34.23 -43.61
C HIS A 130 -21.93 -32.76 -43.81
N LEU A 131 -22.41 -32.15 -44.92
CA LEU A 131 -22.14 -30.73 -45.22
C LEU A 131 -22.71 -29.79 -44.14
N LYS A 132 -23.94 -30.06 -43.68
CA LYS A 132 -24.56 -29.28 -42.58
C LYS A 132 -23.77 -29.40 -41.30
N ASN A 133 -23.34 -30.60 -40.93
CA ASN A 133 -22.54 -30.84 -39.73
C ASN A 133 -21.16 -30.19 -39.84
N SER A 134 -20.49 -30.29 -40.99
CA SER A 134 -19.21 -29.65 -41.26
C SER A 134 -19.28 -28.11 -41.13
N ARG A 135 -20.36 -27.49 -41.68
CA ARG A 135 -20.59 -26.03 -41.53
C ARG A 135 -20.83 -25.64 -40.09
N ALA A 136 -21.60 -26.39 -39.32
CA ALA A 136 -21.84 -26.13 -37.91
C ALA A 136 -20.55 -26.22 -37.07
N LEU A 137 -19.66 -27.17 -37.40
CA LEU A 137 -18.36 -27.31 -36.75
C LEU A 137 -17.43 -26.13 -37.09
N SER A 138 -17.39 -25.70 -38.37
CA SER A 138 -16.58 -24.54 -38.76
C SER A 138 -17.07 -23.24 -38.10
N GLN A 139 -18.38 -23.02 -38.00
CA GLN A 139 -18.94 -21.87 -37.31
C GLN A 139 -18.56 -21.85 -35.82
N LYS A 140 -18.59 -22.98 -35.12
CA LYS A 140 -18.18 -23.08 -33.74
C LYS A 140 -16.70 -22.76 -33.55
N ARG A 141 -15.83 -23.20 -34.48
CA ARG A 141 -14.39 -22.83 -34.46
C ARG A 141 -14.18 -21.32 -34.62
N GLU A 142 -14.89 -20.74 -35.57
CA GLU A 142 -14.81 -19.30 -35.85
C GLU A 142 -15.29 -18.48 -34.68
N LEU A 143 -16.35 -18.87 -33.98
CA LEU A 143 -16.82 -18.22 -32.76
C LEU A 143 -15.77 -18.25 -31.64
N LEU A 144 -15.09 -19.38 -31.45
CA LEU A 144 -14.00 -19.47 -30.46
C LEU A 144 -12.81 -18.62 -30.88
N ALA A 145 -12.39 -18.65 -32.13
CA ALA A 145 -11.30 -17.83 -32.64
C ALA A 145 -11.61 -16.33 -32.53
N THR A 146 -12.84 -15.92 -32.81
CA THR A 146 -13.29 -14.52 -32.66
C THR A 146 -13.29 -14.09 -31.19
N LYS A 147 -13.74 -14.95 -30.26
CA LYS A 147 -13.73 -14.68 -28.82
C LYS A 147 -12.33 -14.32 -28.30
N TYR A 148 -11.30 -15.00 -28.79
CA TYR A 148 -9.92 -14.80 -28.40
C TYR A 148 -9.11 -13.91 -29.35
N GLY A 149 -9.70 -13.47 -30.44
CA GLY A 149 -9.05 -12.64 -31.46
C GLY A 149 -7.99 -13.38 -32.30
N ASN A 150 -7.85 -14.70 -32.11
CA ASN A 150 -6.91 -15.54 -32.87
C ASN A 150 -7.37 -17.01 -32.86
N SER A 151 -6.81 -17.81 -33.79
CA SER A 151 -7.10 -19.23 -33.94
C SER A 151 -6.11 -20.18 -33.28
N ASN A 152 -5.16 -19.64 -32.46
CA ASN A 152 -4.19 -20.46 -31.77
C ASN A 152 -4.64 -20.74 -30.33
N PRO A 153 -5.09 -21.97 -29.99
CA PRO A 153 -5.60 -22.29 -28.66
C PRO A 153 -4.52 -22.25 -27.56
N ASP A 154 -3.24 -22.43 -27.91
CA ASP A 154 -2.15 -22.30 -26.94
C ASP A 154 -1.99 -20.85 -26.44
N SER A 155 -2.23 -19.88 -27.32
CA SER A 155 -2.18 -18.46 -26.95
C SER A 155 -3.33 -18.06 -26.00
N TRP A 156 -4.48 -18.76 -26.03
CA TRP A 156 -5.61 -18.52 -25.13
C TRP A 156 -5.27 -18.91 -23.70
N VAL A 157 -4.62 -20.07 -23.56
CA VAL A 157 -4.13 -20.56 -22.26
C VAL A 157 -2.99 -19.66 -21.75
N ALA A 158 -2.07 -19.26 -22.63
CA ALA A 158 -0.98 -18.34 -22.26
C ALA A 158 -1.51 -16.98 -21.78
N LEU A 159 -2.56 -16.45 -22.41
CA LEU A 159 -3.20 -15.20 -21.99
C LEU A 159 -3.85 -15.33 -20.59
N ALA A 160 -4.51 -16.45 -20.32
CA ALA A 160 -5.09 -16.74 -19.01
C ALA A 160 -4.01 -16.92 -17.92
N GLN A 161 -2.91 -17.60 -18.26
CA GLN A 161 -1.75 -17.75 -17.36
C GLN A 161 -1.10 -16.40 -17.05
N GLN A 162 -0.93 -15.55 -18.06
CA GLN A 162 -0.40 -14.20 -17.85
C GLN A 162 -1.31 -13.37 -16.94
N TYR A 163 -2.63 -13.46 -17.10
CA TYR A 163 -3.58 -12.80 -16.21
C TYR A 163 -3.44 -13.31 -14.77
N GLN A 164 -3.31 -14.64 -14.58
CA GLN A 164 -3.08 -15.23 -13.26
C GLN A 164 -1.76 -14.79 -12.64
N GLN A 165 -0.67 -14.72 -13.41
CA GLN A 165 0.63 -14.23 -12.92
C GLN A 165 0.59 -12.76 -12.52
N ASN A 166 -0.08 -11.93 -13.33
CA ASN A 166 -0.26 -10.51 -13.02
C ASN A 166 -1.08 -10.30 -11.75
N ASP A 167 -2.13 -11.11 -11.55
CA ASP A 167 -2.93 -11.05 -10.32
C ASP A 167 -2.11 -11.51 -9.10
N ALA A 168 -1.35 -12.59 -9.21
CA ALA A 168 -0.47 -13.04 -8.13
C ALA A 168 0.57 -11.96 -7.74
N ALA A 169 1.18 -11.33 -8.72
CA ALA A 169 2.11 -10.22 -8.50
C ALA A 169 1.42 -9.00 -7.86
N TYR A 170 0.18 -8.71 -8.27
CA TYR A 170 -0.64 -7.67 -7.64
C TYR A 170 -0.94 -7.99 -6.18
N GLN A 171 -1.39 -9.22 -5.87
CA GLN A 171 -1.71 -9.63 -4.49
C GLN A 171 -0.48 -9.55 -3.58
N GLN A 172 0.70 -9.94 -4.08
CA GLN A 172 1.94 -9.80 -3.34
C GLN A 172 2.26 -8.33 -3.03
N LYS A 173 2.26 -7.46 -4.05
CA LYS A 173 2.52 -6.03 -3.87
C LYS A 173 1.49 -5.36 -2.95
N LYS A 174 0.23 -5.78 -3.06
CA LYS A 174 -0.85 -5.30 -2.18
C LYS A 174 -0.59 -5.67 -0.72
N ALA A 175 -0.21 -6.92 -0.45
CA ALA A 175 0.12 -7.38 0.90
C ALA A 175 1.34 -6.63 1.48
N GLU A 176 2.39 -6.41 0.68
CA GLU A 176 3.56 -5.62 1.07
C GLU A 176 3.17 -4.17 1.40
N TYR A 177 2.36 -3.54 0.55
CA TYR A 177 1.86 -2.18 0.77
C TYR A 177 1.00 -2.08 2.06
N GLU A 178 0.06 -3.00 2.25
CA GLU A 178 -0.81 -3.03 3.44
C GLU A 178 -0.01 -3.25 4.72
N THR A 179 1.03 -4.08 4.68
CA THR A 179 1.94 -4.30 5.82
C THR A 179 2.69 -3.03 6.16
N LEU A 180 3.32 -2.38 5.18
CA LEU A 180 4.07 -1.13 5.38
C LEU A 180 3.17 0.01 5.87
N ALA A 181 2.02 0.21 5.25
CA ALA A 181 1.05 1.23 5.64
C ALA A 181 0.50 0.99 7.05
N GLY A 182 0.20 -0.27 7.38
CA GLY A 182 -0.25 -0.69 8.71
C GLY A 182 0.81 -0.47 9.78
N ASP A 183 2.07 -0.76 9.50
CA ASP A 183 3.17 -0.55 10.43
C ASP A 183 3.41 0.95 10.71
N ILE A 184 3.40 1.78 9.67
CA ILE A 184 3.52 3.24 9.82
C ILE A 184 2.35 3.78 10.65
N SER A 185 1.12 3.36 10.36
CA SER A 185 -0.07 3.79 11.09
C SER A 185 -0.01 3.42 12.57
N ARG A 186 0.43 2.19 12.89
CA ARG A 186 0.62 1.75 14.28
C ARG A 186 1.69 2.58 15.01
N GLN A 187 2.81 2.85 14.35
CA GLN A 187 3.87 3.69 14.91
C GLN A 187 3.40 5.12 15.14
N GLN A 188 2.66 5.71 14.20
CA GLN A 188 2.07 7.04 14.36
C GLN A 188 1.09 7.09 15.54
N GLN A 189 0.23 6.10 15.69
CA GLN A 189 -0.68 6.00 16.85
C GLN A 189 0.08 5.88 18.17
N ALA A 190 1.15 5.09 18.22
CA ALA A 190 1.97 4.94 19.41
C ALA A 190 2.67 6.26 19.81
N VAL A 191 3.26 6.97 18.84
CA VAL A 191 3.90 8.27 19.08
C VAL A 191 2.85 9.32 19.48
N ALA A 192 1.69 9.34 18.83
CA ALA A 192 0.60 10.25 19.19
C ALA A 192 0.12 10.01 20.63
N ALA A 193 -0.04 8.75 21.03
CA ALA A 193 -0.42 8.41 22.41
C ALA A 193 0.65 8.84 23.44
N GLN A 194 1.94 8.72 23.12
CA GLN A 194 3.02 9.20 23.98
C GLN A 194 3.01 10.73 24.10
N ILE A 195 2.83 11.45 22.98
CA ILE A 195 2.67 12.90 22.98
C ILE A 195 1.47 13.31 23.85
N ASP A 196 0.33 12.69 23.68
CA ASP A 196 -0.89 13.01 24.44
C ASP A 196 -0.71 12.75 25.95
N ALA A 197 -0.05 11.65 26.31
CA ALA A 197 0.28 11.34 27.70
C ALA A 197 1.20 12.39 28.35
N LEU A 198 2.18 12.91 27.61
CA LEU A 198 3.11 13.95 28.12
C LEU A 198 2.48 15.34 28.13
N THR A 199 1.65 15.65 27.13
CA THR A 199 1.03 16.98 27.00
C THR A 199 -0.27 17.10 27.81
N LYS A 200 -0.86 15.97 28.24
CA LYS A 200 -2.15 15.91 28.97
C LYS A 200 -3.26 16.66 28.23
N GLY A 201 -3.30 16.53 26.91
CA GLY A 201 -4.30 17.19 26.06
C GLY A 201 -4.01 18.64 25.67
N ALA A 202 -2.88 19.22 26.12
CA ALA A 202 -2.42 20.53 25.65
C ALA A 202 -1.72 20.38 24.28
N SER A 203 -1.58 21.48 23.53
CA SER A 203 -0.81 21.43 22.28
C SER A 203 0.68 21.17 22.57
N LEU A 204 1.33 20.43 21.66
CA LEU A 204 2.77 20.14 21.77
C LEU A 204 3.59 21.43 21.84
N SER A 205 3.24 22.44 21.00
CA SER A 205 3.90 23.74 20.98
C SER A 205 3.78 24.49 22.31
N ASP A 206 2.61 24.47 22.94
CA ASP A 206 2.38 25.14 24.22
C ASP A 206 3.14 24.44 25.35
N CYS A 207 3.18 23.09 25.34
CA CYS A 207 3.98 22.34 26.30
C CYS A 207 5.47 22.63 26.15
N MET A 208 6.00 22.62 24.93
CA MET A 208 7.40 22.97 24.68
C MET A 208 7.71 24.41 25.09
N ALA A 209 6.83 25.38 24.82
CA ALA A 209 6.98 26.76 25.25
C ALA A 209 6.98 26.89 26.77
N ARG A 210 6.11 26.19 27.51
CA ARG A 210 6.08 26.18 28.98
C ARG A 210 7.38 25.64 29.58
N TRP A 211 7.88 24.50 29.06
CA TRP A 211 9.13 23.91 29.53
C TRP A 211 10.34 24.81 29.21
N SER A 212 10.39 25.39 28.01
CA SER A 212 11.42 26.35 27.62
C SER A 212 11.39 27.60 28.49
N SER A 213 10.21 28.11 28.84
CA SER A 213 10.08 29.23 29.77
C SER A 213 10.54 28.88 31.18
N ALA A 214 10.23 27.68 31.66
CA ALA A 214 10.70 27.19 32.95
C ALA A 214 12.22 27.11 33.00
N ILE A 215 12.87 26.56 31.98
CA ILE A 215 14.35 26.50 31.88
C ILE A 215 14.94 27.91 31.89
N SER A 216 14.37 28.84 31.12
CA SER A 216 14.81 30.23 31.09
C SER A 216 14.73 30.91 32.47
N LEU A 217 13.72 30.60 33.29
CA LEU A 217 13.62 31.08 34.66
C LEU A 217 14.71 30.51 35.56
N TRP A 218 15.05 29.22 35.45
CA TRP A 218 16.14 28.59 36.17
C TRP A 218 17.50 29.18 35.79
N ASP A 219 17.75 29.50 34.53
CA ASP A 219 18.97 30.15 34.06
C ASP A 219 19.08 31.56 34.66
N ARG A 220 17.97 32.34 34.65
CA ARG A 220 17.92 33.66 35.28
C ARG A 220 18.17 33.60 36.79
N LEU A 221 17.67 32.55 37.46
CA LEU A 221 17.95 32.33 38.89
C LEU A 221 19.44 32.03 39.13
N ALA A 222 20.06 31.21 38.27
CA ALA A 222 21.48 30.91 38.34
C ALA A 222 22.34 32.17 38.14
N ASP A 223 21.96 33.05 37.21
CA ASP A 223 22.60 34.33 36.98
C ASP A 223 22.44 35.26 38.22
N ALA A 224 21.22 35.38 38.75
CA ALA A 224 20.94 36.19 39.92
C ALA A 224 21.74 35.71 41.18
N ARG A 225 21.94 34.38 41.32
CA ARG A 225 22.80 33.81 42.35
C ARG A 225 24.26 34.24 42.19
N ARG A 226 24.76 34.24 40.95
CA ARG A 226 26.13 34.71 40.63
C ARG A 226 26.29 36.20 40.89
N ASP A 227 25.32 37.02 40.50
CA ASP A 227 25.29 38.46 40.73
C ASP A 227 25.29 38.78 42.23
N PHE A 228 24.46 38.08 43.01
CA PHE A 228 24.40 38.25 44.46
C PHE A 228 25.72 37.84 45.15
N ALA A 229 26.32 36.72 44.74
CA ALA A 229 27.61 36.28 45.29
C ALA A 229 28.72 37.30 45.02
N SER A 230 28.79 37.84 43.79
CA SER A 230 29.78 38.89 43.46
C SER A 230 29.50 40.19 44.16
N ALA A 231 28.25 40.65 44.29
CA ALA A 231 27.91 41.86 45.05
C ALA A 231 28.18 41.68 46.55
N SER A 232 28.00 40.51 47.13
CA SER A 232 28.30 40.18 48.52
C SER A 232 29.78 40.18 48.73
N SER A 233 30.60 39.53 47.91
CA SER A 233 32.05 39.53 47.99
C SER A 233 32.65 40.94 47.90
N TYR A 234 32.10 41.75 46.97
CA TYR A 234 32.52 43.16 46.86
C TYR A 234 32.16 43.96 48.09
N ALA A 235 30.98 43.80 48.67
CA ALA A 235 30.58 44.48 49.92
C ALA A 235 31.42 44.05 51.10
N ASP A 236 31.79 42.77 51.22
CA ASP A 236 32.65 42.26 52.27
C ASP A 236 34.09 42.80 52.16
N THR A 237 34.61 42.90 50.93
CA THR A 237 35.93 43.54 50.69
C THR A 237 35.91 45.00 51.05
N LEU A 238 34.89 45.77 50.69
CA LEU A 238 34.77 47.18 51.08
C LEU A 238 34.67 47.34 52.61
N SER A 239 33.94 46.45 53.29
CA SER A 239 33.80 46.50 54.74
C SER A 239 35.10 46.18 55.44
N ALA A 240 35.94 45.31 54.89
CA ALA A 240 37.28 45.03 55.44
C ALA A 240 38.21 46.24 55.30
N VAL A 241 38.24 46.86 54.10
CA VAL A 241 39.03 48.04 53.82
C VAL A 241 38.61 49.24 54.71
N THR A 242 37.31 49.46 54.93
CA THR A 242 36.81 50.53 55.79
C THR A 242 37.12 50.35 57.27
N LYS A 243 37.32 49.12 57.75
CA LYS A 243 37.74 48.83 59.12
C LYS A 243 39.23 49.10 59.36
N GLU A 244 40.03 49.01 58.26
CA GLU A 244 41.48 49.28 58.36
C GLU A 244 41.85 50.77 58.25
N VAL A 245 40.92 51.66 57.93
CA VAL A 245 41.15 53.09 57.86
C VAL A 245 41.13 53.67 59.28
N PRO A 246 42.25 54.17 59.79
CA PRO A 246 42.29 54.78 61.14
C PRO A 246 41.40 56.03 61.19
N PRO A 247 40.79 56.32 62.36
CA PRO A 247 39.96 57.51 62.49
C PRO A 247 40.80 58.76 62.21
N PRO A 248 40.23 59.82 61.60
CA PRO A 248 40.96 61.05 61.34
C PRO A 248 41.52 61.62 62.66
N PRO A 249 42.74 62.14 62.64
CA PRO A 249 43.34 62.71 63.84
C PRO A 249 42.49 63.88 64.33
N PRO A 250 42.43 64.13 65.69
CA PRO A 250 41.62 65.16 66.32
C PRO A 250 42.03 66.57 65.96
#